data_d827c8a52ce8fe28deaae99b49b42162
#
_entry.id   d827c8a52ce8fe28deaae99b49b42162
#
_cell.length_a   1.000
_cell.length_b   1.000
_cell.length_c   1.000
_cell.angle_alpha   90.00
_cell.angle_beta   90.00
_cell.angle_gamma   90.00
#
_symmetry.space_group_name_H-M   'P 1'
#
loop_
_entity.id
_entity.type
_entity.pdbx_description
1 polymer ?
#
loop_
_entity_poly.entity_id
_entity_poly.type
_entity_poly.pdbx_seq_one_letter_code
_entity_poly.pdbx_strand_id
1 'polypeptide(L)'
;MTGEAQRIDVATARLWLADGGEVAFLDVREEGQHGAGHPLLAVNLPYSRLEIGIGRLVPRRSARVALADDGDGAAERAARRLAGLGYTAVSILDGGVPAWAAAGHPLFPSSNVPSKAFAEIVEHELGTPAIGAEELDRRRRAGEKFTVLDSRPAEEYARFHVPGAITCPGAELPLRVADLVPDPDTTVVVSCAGRTRGIIGAQALITAGVPNPVMSLQGGTQGWRLAGLELERGPTTSLHPLSPQAAEAARDRAAALARRYGIRTIDHAALAEWQAEAARRTTYLLDVRTPEEFAAGHLPGSVSAPGGQLVQAIDRWGGTRGARLVLVDDHGMRAAITAYWLSQLGWDAAVLQDAFDRQALATGPEAPRPVLPDVLEIGVPETAHWLDGGGAAVAICASAEFRTAHPEDAVWAIRPRLDRLPASVLRASRIVVFADDAAAGALAAADLAELASGPVAVVRGGIDAWRAAGRPFEASPGDPPDSERIDYVFWNHDRHDGNHEAMRAYLRWETELPGEIARDGQAGFRLYPRSA
;
A
#
# COMPACT_ATOMS: atom_id res chain seq x y z
N MET A 1 33.53 -4.44 11.67
CA MET A 1 33.12 -5.76 12.18
C MET A 1 31.62 -5.91 11.84
N THR A 2 31.32 -6.56 10.73
CA THR A 2 29.95 -6.92 10.36
C THR A 2 29.62 -8.21 11.13
N GLY A 3 29.09 -8.06 12.37
CA GLY A 3 28.53 -9.18 13.11
C GLY A 3 27.38 -9.79 12.31
N GLU A 4 27.24 -11.13 12.32
CA GLU A 4 26.05 -11.78 11.79
C GLU A 4 24.81 -11.19 12.47
N ALA A 5 23.74 -10.95 11.70
CA ALA A 5 22.49 -10.48 12.26
C ALA A 5 21.93 -11.53 13.24
N GLN A 6 21.40 -11.06 14.36
CA GLN A 6 20.80 -11.94 15.36
C GLN A 6 19.65 -12.74 14.74
N ARG A 7 19.55 -14.03 15.05
CA ARG A 7 18.37 -14.84 14.71
C ARG A 7 17.40 -14.86 15.87
N ILE A 8 16.11 -14.78 15.54
CA ILE A 8 15.01 -14.90 16.51
C ILE A 8 14.04 -15.99 16.05
N ASP A 9 13.46 -16.71 16.98
CA ASP A 9 12.41 -17.68 16.71
C ASP A 9 11.04 -17.01 16.54
N VAL A 10 10.06 -17.78 16.08
CA VAL A 10 8.68 -17.34 15.87
C VAL A 10 8.05 -16.82 17.17
N ALA A 11 8.31 -17.46 18.31
CA ALA A 11 7.76 -17.07 19.61
C ALA A 11 8.26 -15.67 20.01
N THR A 12 9.54 -15.39 19.81
CA THR A 12 10.15 -14.07 20.06
C THR A 12 9.57 -13.01 19.13
N ALA A 13 9.39 -13.29 17.83
CA ALA A 13 8.79 -12.36 16.88
C ALA A 13 7.35 -12.03 17.28
N ARG A 14 6.55 -13.02 17.66
CA ARG A 14 5.18 -12.83 18.16
C ARG A 14 5.12 -12.02 19.46
N LEU A 15 6.07 -12.27 20.38
CA LEU A 15 6.19 -11.48 21.62
C LEU A 15 6.47 -10.02 21.30
N TRP A 16 7.39 -9.72 20.38
CA TRP A 16 7.70 -8.33 20.00
C TRP A 16 6.51 -7.62 19.38
N LEU A 17 5.68 -8.33 18.61
CA LEU A 17 4.46 -7.75 18.02
C LEU A 17 3.38 -7.43 19.08
N ALA A 18 3.45 -8.08 20.26
CA ALA A 18 2.46 -7.95 21.34
C ALA A 18 2.94 -7.11 22.53
N ASP A 19 4.25 -6.81 22.68
CA ASP A 19 4.82 -6.19 23.88
C ASP A 19 4.58 -4.67 24.00
N GLY A 20 3.97 -4.06 22.99
CA GLY A 20 3.69 -2.62 22.93
C GLY A 20 4.90 -1.75 22.62
N GLY A 21 6.09 -2.31 22.47
CA GLY A 21 7.28 -1.62 22.00
C GLY A 21 7.27 -1.44 20.47
N GLU A 22 8.19 -0.61 19.97
CA GLU A 22 8.33 -0.47 18.52
C GLU A 22 8.99 -1.70 17.89
N VAL A 23 8.37 -2.20 16.82
CA VAL A 23 8.91 -3.27 15.97
C VAL A 23 8.46 -3.08 14.53
N ALA A 24 9.39 -3.26 13.59
CA ALA A 24 9.11 -3.42 12.18
C ALA A 24 9.29 -4.90 11.81
N PHE A 25 8.20 -5.59 11.52
CA PHE A 25 8.24 -6.97 11.03
C PHE A 25 8.10 -6.93 9.51
N LEU A 26 9.23 -7.09 8.82
CA LEU A 26 9.34 -6.90 7.38
C LEU A 26 9.46 -8.25 6.65
N ASP A 27 8.55 -8.49 5.73
CA ASP A 27 8.65 -9.58 4.76
C ASP A 27 9.44 -9.06 3.55
N VAL A 28 10.67 -9.54 3.38
CA VAL A 28 11.56 -9.12 2.29
C VAL A 28 11.42 -9.95 1.03
N ARG A 29 10.46 -10.87 1.00
CA ARG A 29 10.07 -11.59 -0.21
C ARG A 29 9.41 -10.65 -1.21
N GLU A 30 9.43 -11.02 -2.47
CA GLU A 30 8.75 -10.26 -3.52
C GLU A 30 7.23 -10.33 -3.40
N GLU A 31 6.52 -9.38 -4.02
CA GLU A 31 5.07 -9.20 -3.85
C GLU A 31 4.26 -10.46 -4.13
N GLY A 32 4.65 -11.26 -5.13
CA GLY A 32 3.98 -12.50 -5.47
C GLY A 32 4.11 -13.56 -4.37
N GLN A 33 5.29 -13.69 -3.77
CA GLN A 33 5.53 -14.62 -2.65
C GLN A 33 4.76 -14.17 -1.40
N HIS A 34 4.83 -12.87 -1.05
CA HIS A 34 4.05 -12.30 0.04
C HIS A 34 2.56 -12.49 -0.18
N GLY A 35 2.08 -12.18 -1.38
CA GLY A 35 0.67 -12.32 -1.77
C GLY A 35 0.15 -13.77 -1.81
N ALA A 36 1.05 -14.77 -1.89
CA ALA A 36 0.68 -16.18 -1.77
C ALA A 36 0.39 -16.59 -0.32
N GLY A 37 1.04 -15.93 0.66
CA GLY A 37 0.79 -16.18 2.09
C GLY A 37 1.86 -15.54 2.97
N HIS A 38 1.42 -14.75 3.97
CA HIS A 38 2.31 -14.04 4.89
C HIS A 38 1.73 -13.98 6.31
N PRO A 39 2.54 -13.78 7.36
CA PRO A 39 2.05 -13.47 8.70
C PRO A 39 1.22 -12.18 8.71
N LEU A 40 0.12 -12.15 9.47
CA LEU A 40 -0.87 -11.05 9.47
C LEU A 40 -0.28 -9.63 9.54
N LEU A 41 0.72 -9.42 10.39
CA LEU A 41 1.31 -8.11 10.68
C LEU A 41 2.66 -7.91 9.97
N ALA A 42 3.06 -8.79 9.06
CA ALA A 42 4.25 -8.62 8.27
C ALA A 42 4.02 -7.56 7.18
N VAL A 43 4.88 -6.55 7.15
CA VAL A 43 4.87 -5.49 6.14
C VAL A 43 5.74 -5.94 4.97
N ASN A 44 5.20 -5.96 3.76
CA ASN A 44 5.98 -6.31 2.60
C ASN A 44 6.90 -5.15 2.19
N LEU A 45 8.20 -5.42 2.27
CA LEU A 45 9.24 -4.57 1.73
C LEU A 45 10.21 -5.44 0.93
N PRO A 46 9.90 -5.70 -0.35
CA PRO A 46 10.70 -6.61 -1.19
C PRO A 46 12.18 -6.25 -1.20
N TYR A 47 13.04 -7.28 -1.18
CA TYR A 47 14.49 -7.07 -1.27
C TYR A 47 14.87 -6.24 -2.51
N SER A 48 14.15 -6.42 -3.61
CA SER A 48 14.35 -5.63 -4.82
C SER A 48 14.18 -4.11 -4.62
N ARG A 49 13.43 -3.68 -3.60
CA ARG A 49 13.12 -2.28 -3.30
C ARG A 49 13.47 -1.85 -1.87
N LEU A 50 14.29 -2.65 -1.17
CA LEU A 50 14.59 -2.48 0.25
C LEU A 50 15.09 -1.06 0.57
N GLU A 51 16.14 -0.62 -0.10
CA GLU A 51 16.78 0.68 0.17
C GLU A 51 15.88 1.86 -0.25
N ILE A 52 14.97 1.62 -1.20
CA ILE A 52 14.01 2.64 -1.66
C ILE A 52 12.94 2.89 -0.58
N GLY A 53 12.46 1.83 0.10
CA GLY A 53 11.33 1.89 1.01
C GLY A 53 11.67 2.03 2.48
N ILE A 54 12.81 1.51 2.92
CA ILE A 54 13.14 1.34 4.35
C ILE A 54 13.15 2.66 5.13
N GLY A 55 13.71 3.73 4.56
CA GLY A 55 13.82 5.04 5.23
C GLY A 55 12.47 5.66 5.56
N ARG A 56 11.45 5.39 4.75
CA ARG A 56 10.06 5.82 4.98
C ARG A 56 9.34 4.91 5.98
N LEU A 57 9.46 3.59 5.78
CA LEU A 57 8.74 2.60 6.60
C LEU A 57 9.34 2.45 8.00
N VAL A 58 10.64 2.62 8.15
CA VAL A 58 11.36 2.50 9.44
C VAL A 58 12.33 3.67 9.59
N PRO A 59 11.86 4.90 9.81
CA PRO A 59 12.72 6.09 9.85
C PRO A 59 13.71 6.09 11.02
N ARG A 60 13.38 5.42 12.13
CA ARG A 60 14.27 5.31 13.30
C ARG A 60 15.19 4.09 13.15
N ARG A 61 16.47 4.33 12.84
CA ARG A 61 17.46 3.27 12.56
C ARG A 61 17.79 2.37 13.77
N SER A 62 17.42 2.77 14.98
CA SER A 62 17.54 1.96 16.20
C SER A 62 16.24 1.23 16.58
N ALA A 63 15.18 1.30 15.76
CA ALA A 63 13.97 0.48 15.96
C ALA A 63 14.30 -1.00 15.78
N ARG A 64 13.61 -1.86 16.52
CA ARG A 64 13.71 -3.31 16.30
C ARG A 64 13.16 -3.66 14.91
N VAL A 65 13.96 -4.36 14.11
CA VAL A 65 13.56 -4.88 12.81
C VAL A 65 13.67 -6.40 12.84
N ALA A 66 12.59 -7.09 12.51
CA ALA A 66 12.55 -8.51 12.27
C ALA A 66 12.35 -8.77 10.77
N LEU A 67 13.25 -9.46 10.12
CA LEU A 67 13.20 -9.77 8.69
C LEU A 67 12.72 -11.20 8.48
N ALA A 68 11.77 -11.41 7.58
CA ALA A 68 11.30 -12.73 7.17
C ALA A 68 11.49 -12.93 5.66
N ASP A 69 11.89 -14.14 5.28
CA ASP A 69 12.00 -14.61 3.90
C ASP A 69 11.45 -16.05 3.78
N ASP A 70 11.75 -16.74 2.69
CA ASP A 70 11.42 -18.17 2.51
C ASP A 70 12.56 -19.12 2.94
N GLY A 71 13.56 -18.65 3.68
CA GLY A 71 14.76 -19.41 4.03
C GLY A 71 15.76 -19.49 2.87
N ASP A 72 15.67 -18.59 1.91
CA ASP A 72 16.48 -18.53 0.68
C ASP A 72 17.67 -17.54 0.78
N GLY A 73 17.89 -16.96 1.96
CA GLY A 73 18.99 -16.02 2.23
C GLY A 73 18.70 -14.58 1.83
N ALA A 74 17.46 -14.24 1.43
CA ALA A 74 17.08 -12.85 1.14
C ALA A 74 17.13 -11.98 2.40
N ALA A 75 16.73 -12.52 3.57
CA ALA A 75 16.79 -11.82 4.85
C ALA A 75 18.23 -11.53 5.29
N GLU A 76 19.18 -12.43 5.05
CA GLU A 76 20.61 -12.20 5.33
C GLU A 76 21.18 -11.10 4.43
N ARG A 77 20.84 -11.10 3.14
CA ARG A 77 21.24 -10.02 2.23
C ARG A 77 20.63 -8.69 2.66
N ALA A 78 19.35 -8.67 3.00
CA ALA A 78 18.65 -7.49 3.51
C ALA A 78 19.29 -6.97 4.80
N ALA A 79 19.61 -7.84 5.76
CA ALA A 79 20.25 -7.46 7.02
C ALA A 79 21.62 -6.79 6.78
N ARG A 80 22.43 -7.29 5.84
CA ARG A 80 23.70 -6.66 5.48
C ARG A 80 23.51 -5.26 4.86
N ARG A 81 22.52 -5.11 3.95
CA ARG A 81 22.20 -3.80 3.35
C ARG A 81 21.72 -2.82 4.42
N LEU A 82 20.83 -3.25 5.33
CA LEU A 82 20.33 -2.42 6.44
C LEU A 82 21.45 -2.00 7.41
N ALA A 83 22.37 -2.90 7.73
CA ALA A 83 23.54 -2.56 8.54
C ALA A 83 24.40 -1.47 7.86
N GLY A 84 24.60 -1.57 6.54
CA GLY A 84 25.28 -0.54 5.74
C GLY A 84 24.56 0.82 5.76
N LEU A 85 23.22 0.82 5.88
CA LEU A 85 22.39 2.02 6.03
C LEU A 85 22.32 2.54 7.49
N GLY A 86 23.00 1.86 8.45
CA GLY A 86 23.08 2.27 9.85
C GLY A 86 21.94 1.78 10.74
N TYR A 87 21.19 0.76 10.32
CA TYR A 87 20.23 0.08 11.20
C TYR A 87 20.97 -0.80 12.20
N THR A 88 20.68 -0.64 13.50
CA THR A 88 21.48 -1.23 14.59
C THR A 88 20.80 -2.38 15.31
N ALA A 89 19.50 -2.59 15.12
CA ALA A 89 18.70 -3.61 15.82
C ALA A 89 17.93 -4.48 14.81
N VAL A 90 18.67 -5.12 13.89
CA VAL A 90 18.15 -6.00 12.84
C VAL A 90 18.29 -7.45 13.27
N SER A 91 17.21 -8.21 13.21
CA SER A 91 17.15 -9.64 13.46
C SER A 91 16.50 -10.35 12.29
N ILE A 92 16.83 -11.62 12.10
CA ILE A 92 16.26 -12.49 11.07
C ILE A 92 15.38 -13.54 11.75
N LEU A 93 14.17 -13.73 11.23
CA LEU A 93 13.27 -14.82 11.65
C LEU A 93 13.88 -16.14 11.22
N ASP A 94 14.25 -16.97 12.18
CA ASP A 94 14.89 -18.25 11.91
C ASP A 94 13.94 -19.19 11.18
N GLY A 95 14.37 -19.71 10.01
CA GLY A 95 13.54 -20.50 9.11
C GLY A 95 12.44 -19.73 8.38
N GLY A 96 12.38 -18.40 8.53
CA GLY A 96 11.51 -17.52 7.74
C GLY A 96 10.01 -17.79 7.87
N VAL A 97 9.26 -17.44 6.83
CA VAL A 97 7.80 -17.67 6.74
C VAL A 97 7.42 -19.16 6.81
N PRO A 98 8.20 -20.11 6.25
CA PRO A 98 7.95 -21.53 6.47
C PRO A 98 7.99 -21.96 7.95
N ALA A 99 8.88 -21.40 8.76
CA ALA A 99 8.94 -21.69 10.20
C ALA A 99 7.72 -21.12 10.94
N TRP A 100 7.19 -19.96 10.51
CA TRP A 100 5.93 -19.40 11.04
C TRP A 100 4.76 -20.37 10.84
N ALA A 101 4.62 -20.91 9.62
CA ALA A 101 3.60 -21.91 9.32
C ALA A 101 3.81 -23.22 10.08
N ALA A 102 5.07 -23.70 10.17
CA ALA A 102 5.41 -24.92 10.92
C ALA A 102 5.15 -24.81 12.43
N ALA A 103 5.20 -23.58 12.97
CA ALA A 103 4.81 -23.30 14.35
C ALA A 103 3.28 -23.28 14.57
N GLY A 104 2.49 -23.55 13.52
CA GLY A 104 1.03 -23.64 13.58
C GLY A 104 0.30 -22.30 13.46
N HIS A 105 1.00 -21.24 13.05
CA HIS A 105 0.39 -19.92 12.85
C HIS A 105 -0.10 -19.75 11.42
N PRO A 106 -1.28 -19.12 11.20
CA PRO A 106 -1.84 -18.94 9.88
C PRO A 106 -0.98 -18.03 9.00
N LEU A 107 -1.01 -18.30 7.70
CA LEU A 107 -0.53 -17.40 6.66
C LEU A 107 -1.73 -16.88 5.87
N PHE A 108 -1.71 -15.59 5.60
CA PHE A 108 -2.80 -14.89 4.93
C PHE A 108 -2.42 -14.56 3.49
N PRO A 109 -3.19 -15.00 2.48
CA PRO A 109 -2.95 -14.60 1.11
C PRO A 109 -3.41 -13.16 0.84
N SER A 110 -3.05 -12.60 -0.33
CA SER A 110 -3.38 -11.23 -0.74
C SER A 110 -2.49 -10.16 -0.08
N SER A 111 -2.96 -8.92 -0.02
CA SER A 111 -2.31 -7.77 0.62
C SER A 111 -3.31 -7.03 1.51
N ASN A 112 -2.84 -6.17 2.41
CA ASN A 112 -3.69 -5.34 3.28
C ASN A 112 -4.71 -6.17 4.09
N VAL A 113 -4.35 -7.36 4.52
CA VAL A 113 -5.25 -8.29 5.21
C VAL A 113 -5.82 -7.71 6.50
N PRO A 114 -5.05 -6.98 7.34
CA PRO A 114 -5.58 -6.40 8.56
C PRO A 114 -6.81 -5.51 8.34
N SER A 115 -6.77 -4.62 7.33
CA SER A 115 -7.89 -3.71 7.06
C SER A 115 -9.11 -4.44 6.45
N LYS A 116 -8.89 -5.49 5.68
CA LYS A 116 -9.96 -6.33 5.13
C LYS A 116 -10.71 -7.07 6.23
N ALA A 117 -9.97 -7.76 7.08
CA ALA A 117 -10.56 -8.43 8.25
C ALA A 117 -11.26 -7.45 9.18
N PHE A 118 -10.66 -6.28 9.42
CA PHE A 118 -11.25 -5.24 10.23
C PHE A 118 -12.59 -4.74 9.67
N ALA A 119 -12.70 -4.55 8.35
CA ALA A 119 -13.95 -4.12 7.73
C ALA A 119 -15.08 -5.15 7.92
N GLU A 120 -14.80 -6.44 7.79
CA GLU A 120 -15.79 -7.50 8.04
C GLU A 120 -16.25 -7.51 9.51
N ILE A 121 -15.32 -7.30 10.45
CA ILE A 121 -15.65 -7.15 11.87
C ILE A 121 -16.50 -5.90 12.10
N VAL A 122 -16.18 -4.77 11.47
CA VAL A 122 -16.97 -3.52 11.53
C VAL A 122 -18.39 -3.74 11.01
N GLU A 123 -18.56 -4.39 9.85
CA GLU A 123 -19.90 -4.67 9.29
C GLU A 123 -20.73 -5.48 10.26
N HIS A 124 -20.15 -6.54 10.82
CA HIS A 124 -20.84 -7.44 11.75
C HIS A 124 -21.15 -6.76 13.09
N GLU A 125 -20.12 -6.19 13.73
CA GLU A 125 -20.24 -5.65 15.09
C GLU A 125 -21.01 -4.32 15.14
N LEU A 126 -20.84 -3.45 14.15
CA LEU A 126 -21.54 -2.15 14.11
C LEU A 126 -22.87 -2.24 13.33
N GLY A 127 -23.13 -3.34 12.62
CA GLY A 127 -24.36 -3.55 11.86
C GLY A 127 -24.47 -2.58 10.68
N THR A 128 -23.35 -2.34 9.96
CA THR A 128 -23.35 -1.46 8.79
C THR A 128 -24.38 -1.93 7.76
N PRO A 129 -25.38 -1.12 7.39
CA PRO A 129 -26.38 -1.54 6.42
C PRO A 129 -25.76 -1.82 5.05
N ALA A 130 -26.25 -2.84 4.35
CA ALA A 130 -25.75 -3.22 3.05
C ALA A 130 -26.88 -3.48 2.06
N ILE A 131 -26.61 -3.29 0.76
CA ILE A 131 -27.55 -3.55 -0.33
C ILE A 131 -26.87 -4.38 -1.42
N GLY A 132 -27.58 -5.41 -1.93
CA GLY A 132 -27.10 -6.21 -3.05
C GLY A 132 -27.19 -5.47 -4.39
N ALA A 133 -26.37 -5.87 -5.36
CA ALA A 133 -26.31 -5.25 -6.68
C ALA A 133 -27.65 -5.33 -7.44
N GLU A 134 -28.31 -6.50 -7.44
CA GLU A 134 -29.61 -6.71 -8.09
C GLU A 134 -30.71 -5.84 -7.48
N GLU A 135 -30.73 -5.71 -6.16
CA GLU A 135 -31.70 -4.88 -5.45
C GLU A 135 -31.46 -3.40 -5.72
N LEU A 136 -30.20 -2.95 -5.72
CA LEU A 136 -29.86 -1.57 -6.06
C LEU A 136 -30.27 -1.22 -7.50
N ASP A 137 -30.00 -2.12 -8.46
CA ASP A 137 -30.41 -1.93 -9.86
C ASP A 137 -31.96 -1.91 -10.00
N ARG A 138 -32.66 -2.77 -9.28
CA ARG A 138 -34.12 -2.77 -9.23
C ARG A 138 -34.68 -1.43 -8.72
N ARG A 139 -34.16 -0.89 -7.62
CA ARG A 139 -34.54 0.40 -7.05
C ARG A 139 -34.23 1.56 -8.01
N ARG A 140 -33.07 1.51 -8.68
CA ARG A 140 -32.70 2.46 -9.71
C ARG A 140 -33.72 2.52 -10.84
N ARG A 141 -34.12 1.35 -11.36
CA ARG A 141 -35.14 1.26 -12.42
C ARG A 141 -36.53 1.72 -11.95
N ALA A 142 -36.81 1.58 -10.67
CA ALA A 142 -38.05 2.08 -10.07
C ALA A 142 -38.04 3.62 -9.84
N GLY A 143 -36.92 4.30 -10.09
CA GLY A 143 -36.79 5.74 -9.91
C GLY A 143 -36.68 6.18 -8.45
N GLU A 144 -36.27 5.29 -7.54
CA GLU A 144 -36.02 5.63 -6.15
C GLU A 144 -34.82 6.57 -6.02
N LYS A 145 -34.86 7.52 -5.06
CA LYS A 145 -33.80 8.48 -4.83
C LYS A 145 -32.63 7.84 -4.08
N PHE A 146 -31.49 7.70 -4.74
CA PHE A 146 -30.23 7.35 -4.10
C PHE A 146 -29.05 7.91 -4.90
N THR A 147 -27.90 8.01 -4.24
CA THR A 147 -26.63 8.39 -4.87
C THR A 147 -25.59 7.33 -4.53
N VAL A 148 -24.89 6.84 -5.55
CA VAL A 148 -23.75 5.91 -5.36
C VAL A 148 -22.47 6.73 -5.28
N LEU A 149 -21.72 6.61 -4.17
CA LEU A 149 -20.41 7.21 -3.98
C LEU A 149 -19.34 6.12 -4.04
N ASP A 150 -18.40 6.25 -4.95
CA ASP A 150 -17.28 5.30 -5.08
C ASP A 150 -16.10 5.76 -4.24
N SER A 151 -15.74 4.95 -3.24
CA SER A 151 -14.70 5.25 -2.23
C SER A 151 -13.27 4.95 -2.70
N ARG A 152 -13.09 4.55 -3.95
CA ARG A 152 -11.78 4.23 -4.54
C ARG A 152 -11.05 5.48 -5.05
N PRO A 153 -9.72 5.41 -5.23
CA PRO A 153 -8.96 6.43 -5.94
C PRO A 153 -9.46 6.64 -7.39
N ALA A 154 -9.16 7.81 -7.94
CA ALA A 154 -9.60 8.22 -9.26
C ALA A 154 -9.20 7.25 -10.37
N GLU A 155 -7.97 6.70 -10.31
CA GLU A 155 -7.47 5.77 -11.32
C GLU A 155 -8.23 4.44 -11.32
N GLU A 156 -8.59 3.92 -10.13
CA GLU A 156 -9.40 2.70 -10.03
C GLU A 156 -10.82 2.94 -10.52
N TYR A 157 -11.41 4.09 -10.18
CA TYR A 157 -12.74 4.50 -10.65
C TYR A 157 -12.77 4.59 -12.19
N ALA A 158 -11.79 5.26 -12.79
CA ALA A 158 -11.72 5.47 -14.24
C ALA A 158 -11.65 4.17 -15.04
N ARG A 159 -11.05 3.13 -14.48
CA ARG A 159 -10.99 1.80 -15.13
C ARG A 159 -12.38 1.19 -15.28
N PHE A 160 -13.19 1.25 -14.24
CA PHE A 160 -14.60 0.81 -14.23
C PHE A 160 -15.27 1.19 -12.90
N HIS A 161 -16.56 1.50 -12.94
CA HIS A 161 -17.37 1.86 -11.78
C HIS A 161 -18.84 1.47 -11.99
N VAL A 162 -19.64 1.50 -10.91
CA VAL A 162 -21.09 1.31 -11.00
C VAL A 162 -21.71 2.46 -11.78
N PRO A 163 -22.62 2.21 -12.75
CA PRO A 163 -23.20 3.26 -13.57
C PRO A 163 -23.81 4.41 -12.76
N GLY A 164 -23.40 5.65 -13.11
CA GLY A 164 -23.85 6.86 -12.43
C GLY A 164 -23.23 7.10 -11.05
N ALA A 165 -22.25 6.32 -10.62
CA ALA A 165 -21.52 6.57 -9.38
C ALA A 165 -20.69 7.86 -9.47
N ILE A 166 -20.55 8.53 -8.33
CA ILE A 166 -19.70 9.73 -8.17
C ILE A 166 -18.43 9.31 -7.43
N THR A 167 -17.26 9.71 -7.94
CA THR A 167 -16.00 9.46 -7.23
C THR A 167 -15.93 10.26 -5.94
N CYS A 168 -15.65 9.60 -4.82
CA CYS A 168 -15.46 10.24 -3.52
C CYS A 168 -14.58 9.32 -2.63
N PRO A 169 -13.25 9.42 -2.71
CA PRO A 169 -12.34 8.53 -1.98
C PRO A 169 -12.60 8.53 -0.47
N GLY A 170 -12.46 7.39 0.17
CA GLY A 170 -12.84 7.05 1.53
C GLY A 170 -12.94 8.17 2.56
N ALA A 171 -11.85 8.88 2.88
CA ALA A 171 -11.87 9.97 3.88
C ALA A 171 -12.55 11.25 3.37
N GLU A 172 -12.71 11.43 2.05
CA GLU A 172 -13.47 12.54 1.46
C GLU A 172 -14.99 12.39 1.67
N LEU A 173 -15.48 11.17 1.89
CA LEU A 173 -16.91 10.91 2.06
C LEU A 173 -17.55 11.79 3.12
N PRO A 174 -17.16 11.78 4.42
CA PRO A 174 -17.79 12.60 5.43
C PRO A 174 -17.48 14.10 5.29
N LEU A 175 -16.43 14.47 4.57
CA LEU A 175 -16.10 15.85 4.25
C LEU A 175 -17.06 16.43 3.21
N ARG A 176 -17.36 15.67 2.13
CA ARG A 176 -18.01 16.17 0.91
C ARG A 176 -19.48 15.77 0.76
N VAL A 177 -19.98 14.88 1.59
CA VAL A 177 -21.35 14.35 1.44
C VAL A 177 -22.42 15.44 1.40
N ALA A 178 -22.25 16.54 2.15
CA ALA A 178 -23.21 17.64 2.17
C ALA A 178 -23.33 18.37 0.82
N ASP A 179 -22.25 18.44 0.04
CA ASP A 179 -22.27 19.01 -1.31
C ASP A 179 -22.74 18.00 -2.36
N LEU A 180 -22.34 16.73 -2.20
CA LEU A 180 -22.65 15.68 -3.18
C LEU A 180 -24.09 15.16 -3.06
N VAL A 181 -24.65 15.16 -1.85
CA VAL A 181 -25.99 14.63 -1.55
C VAL A 181 -26.71 15.57 -0.58
N PRO A 182 -27.10 16.78 -1.05
CA PRO A 182 -27.66 17.82 -0.17
C PRO A 182 -29.06 17.50 0.38
N ASP A 183 -29.82 16.63 -0.28
CA ASP A 183 -31.14 16.19 0.19
C ASP A 183 -30.96 15.07 1.25
N PRO A 184 -31.33 15.30 2.53
CA PRO A 184 -31.13 14.32 3.60
C PRO A 184 -31.96 13.05 3.45
N ASP A 185 -33.01 13.09 2.63
CA ASP A 185 -33.86 11.91 2.37
C ASP A 185 -33.29 11.00 1.27
N THR A 186 -32.25 11.44 0.57
CA THR A 186 -31.56 10.64 -0.45
C THR A 186 -30.68 9.58 0.19
N THR A 187 -30.91 8.31 -0.14
CA THR A 187 -30.07 7.20 0.32
C THR A 187 -28.67 7.28 -0.32
N VAL A 188 -27.62 7.22 0.50
CA VAL A 188 -26.23 7.13 0.05
C VAL A 188 -25.80 5.67 0.03
N VAL A 189 -25.34 5.19 -1.13
CA VAL A 189 -24.77 3.84 -1.29
C VAL A 189 -23.28 3.99 -1.54
N VAL A 190 -22.44 3.42 -0.65
CA VAL A 190 -20.99 3.49 -0.83
C VAL A 190 -20.48 2.24 -1.54
N SER A 191 -19.81 2.44 -2.67
CA SER A 191 -19.23 1.40 -3.51
C SER A 191 -17.70 1.37 -3.40
N CYS A 192 -17.12 0.20 -3.70
CA CYS A 192 -15.68 0.04 -3.97
C CYS A 192 -15.46 -1.15 -4.92
N ALA A 193 -14.26 -1.72 -4.98
CA ALA A 193 -13.99 -2.90 -5.83
C ALA A 193 -14.59 -4.21 -5.27
N GLY A 194 -14.53 -4.41 -3.95
CA GLY A 194 -15.02 -5.58 -3.24
C GLY A 194 -15.88 -5.16 -2.04
N ARG A 195 -15.37 -5.36 -0.81
CA ARG A 195 -16.11 -5.11 0.42
C ARG A 195 -15.51 -4.01 1.28
N THR A 196 -14.23 -4.11 1.62
CA THR A 196 -13.51 -3.34 2.65
C THR A 196 -13.79 -1.83 2.64
N ARG A 197 -13.46 -1.13 1.55
CA ARG A 197 -13.61 0.35 1.47
C ARG A 197 -15.07 0.78 1.42
N GLY A 198 -15.96 -0.06 0.84
CA GLY A 198 -17.40 0.19 0.84
C GLY A 198 -17.99 0.16 2.26
N ILE A 199 -17.65 -0.87 3.04
CA ILE A 199 -18.07 -1.01 4.44
C ILE A 199 -17.52 0.12 5.29
N ILE A 200 -16.19 0.33 5.27
CA ILE A 200 -15.53 1.39 6.06
C ILE A 200 -16.04 2.78 5.69
N GLY A 201 -16.27 3.05 4.38
CA GLY A 201 -16.81 4.33 3.91
C GLY A 201 -18.27 4.56 4.33
N ALA A 202 -19.12 3.54 4.22
CA ALA A 202 -20.52 3.63 4.67
C ALA A 202 -20.57 3.85 6.20
N GLN A 203 -19.81 3.06 6.95
CA GLN A 203 -19.76 3.22 8.40
C GLN A 203 -19.12 4.55 8.82
N ALA A 204 -18.16 5.08 8.05
CA ALA A 204 -17.59 6.41 8.30
C ALA A 204 -18.64 7.52 8.23
N LEU A 205 -19.54 7.49 7.22
CA LEU A 205 -20.65 8.42 7.11
C LEU A 205 -21.62 8.30 8.29
N ILE A 206 -22.01 7.09 8.66
CA ILE A 206 -22.88 6.81 9.81
C ILE A 206 -22.24 7.33 11.11
N THR A 207 -20.97 6.99 11.32
CA THR A 207 -20.23 7.39 12.53
C THR A 207 -20.02 8.90 12.61
N ALA A 208 -19.85 9.58 11.47
CA ALA A 208 -19.78 11.03 11.38
C ALA A 208 -21.14 11.75 11.58
N GLY A 209 -22.23 10.99 11.73
CA GLY A 209 -23.56 11.56 11.95
C GLY A 209 -24.18 12.24 10.73
N VAL A 210 -23.94 11.70 9.54
CA VAL A 210 -24.60 12.17 8.31
C VAL A 210 -26.09 11.87 8.39
N PRO A 211 -26.98 12.83 8.04
CA PRO A 211 -28.42 12.65 8.21
C PRO A 211 -29.03 11.64 7.21
N ASN A 212 -28.39 11.43 6.08
CA ASN A 212 -28.87 10.54 5.03
C ASN A 212 -28.91 9.07 5.49
N PRO A 213 -29.85 8.24 5.00
CA PRO A 213 -29.73 6.80 5.08
C PRO A 213 -28.48 6.33 4.32
N VAL A 214 -27.66 5.48 4.93
CA VAL A 214 -26.38 5.03 4.34
C VAL A 214 -26.33 3.52 4.27
N MET A 215 -25.85 2.98 3.15
CA MET A 215 -25.64 1.55 2.91
C MET A 215 -24.30 1.30 2.20
N SER A 216 -23.69 0.15 2.41
CA SER A 216 -22.58 -0.35 1.58
C SER A 216 -23.12 -1.18 0.41
N LEU A 217 -22.48 -1.12 -0.77
CA LEU A 217 -22.78 -2.02 -1.89
C LEU A 217 -22.08 -3.36 -1.66
N GLN A 218 -22.85 -4.44 -1.47
CA GLN A 218 -22.30 -5.78 -1.28
C GLN A 218 -21.45 -6.24 -2.46
N GLY A 219 -20.19 -6.59 -2.19
CA GLY A 219 -19.26 -7.02 -3.23
C GLY A 219 -18.79 -5.91 -4.17
N GLY A 220 -19.24 -4.66 -3.99
CA GLY A 220 -18.83 -3.52 -4.80
C GLY A 220 -18.97 -3.75 -6.30
N THR A 221 -17.99 -3.33 -7.11
CA THR A 221 -18.00 -3.55 -8.56
C THR A 221 -17.89 -5.03 -8.95
N GLN A 222 -17.24 -5.87 -8.13
CA GLN A 222 -17.23 -7.33 -8.36
C GLN A 222 -18.62 -7.92 -8.16
N GLY A 223 -19.32 -7.56 -7.07
CA GLY A 223 -20.71 -7.98 -6.83
C GLY A 223 -21.67 -7.54 -7.94
N TRP A 224 -21.49 -6.28 -8.41
CA TRP A 224 -22.25 -5.74 -9.54
C TRP A 224 -22.07 -6.60 -10.81
N ARG A 225 -20.84 -6.94 -11.14
CA ARG A 225 -20.51 -7.76 -12.31
C ARG A 225 -20.99 -9.21 -12.17
N LEU A 226 -20.87 -9.79 -10.96
CA LEU A 226 -21.39 -11.13 -10.68
C LEU A 226 -22.92 -11.24 -10.80
N ALA A 227 -23.64 -10.13 -10.60
CA ALA A 227 -25.08 -10.02 -10.87
C ALA A 227 -25.41 -9.86 -12.37
N GLY A 228 -24.42 -9.93 -13.26
CA GLY A 228 -24.61 -9.79 -14.70
C GLY A 228 -24.87 -8.36 -15.16
N LEU A 229 -24.52 -7.37 -14.33
CA LEU A 229 -24.74 -5.96 -14.62
C LEU A 229 -23.47 -5.33 -15.21
N GLU A 230 -23.66 -4.43 -16.18
CA GLU A 230 -22.55 -3.73 -16.85
C GLU A 230 -21.96 -2.63 -15.97
N LEU A 231 -20.65 -2.43 -16.06
CA LEU A 231 -19.91 -1.35 -15.43
C LEU A 231 -19.63 -0.24 -16.43
N GLU A 232 -19.63 0.99 -15.97
CA GLU A 232 -19.16 2.14 -16.75
C GLU A 232 -17.66 2.30 -16.64
N ARG A 233 -17.06 2.98 -17.64
CA ARG A 233 -15.66 3.35 -17.72
C ARG A 233 -15.55 4.83 -18.08
N GLY A 234 -14.51 5.48 -17.65
CA GLY A 234 -14.26 6.87 -18.03
C GLY A 234 -13.65 7.68 -16.90
N PRO A 235 -13.17 8.89 -17.22
CA PRO A 235 -12.53 9.76 -16.25
C PRO A 235 -13.51 10.19 -15.16
N THR A 236 -12.97 10.45 -13.99
CA THR A 236 -13.70 11.10 -12.91
C THR A 236 -14.04 12.53 -13.29
N THR A 237 -15.18 13.02 -12.82
CA THR A 237 -15.32 14.46 -12.61
C THR A 237 -14.40 14.84 -11.47
N SER A 238 -13.58 15.87 -11.63
CA SER A 238 -12.75 16.41 -10.55
C SER A 238 -13.65 16.69 -9.34
N LEU A 239 -13.16 16.40 -8.13
CA LEU A 239 -13.84 16.82 -6.92
C LEU A 239 -13.98 18.36 -6.97
N HIS A 240 -15.21 18.86 -6.99
CA HIS A 240 -15.45 20.30 -6.98
C HIS A 240 -14.90 20.94 -5.69
N PRO A 241 -14.52 22.24 -5.73
CA PRO A 241 -14.19 22.95 -4.52
C PRO A 241 -15.28 22.78 -3.45
N LEU A 242 -14.87 22.56 -2.21
CA LEU A 242 -15.79 22.37 -1.09
C LEU A 242 -16.55 23.68 -0.83
N SER A 243 -17.87 23.62 -0.68
CA SER A 243 -18.64 24.79 -0.30
C SER A 243 -18.36 25.22 1.14
N PRO A 244 -18.48 26.54 1.47
CA PRO A 244 -18.31 27.00 2.84
C PRO A 244 -19.22 26.28 3.85
N GLN A 245 -20.45 25.98 3.46
CA GLN A 245 -21.43 25.26 4.28
C GLN A 245 -21.01 23.81 4.54
N ALA A 246 -20.53 23.09 3.52
CA ALA A 246 -20.04 21.74 3.69
C ALA A 246 -18.76 21.71 4.55
N ALA A 247 -17.87 22.69 4.38
CA ALA A 247 -16.68 22.84 5.19
C ALA A 247 -17.00 23.10 6.68
N GLU A 248 -17.99 23.94 6.98
CA GLU A 248 -18.45 24.20 8.34
C GLU A 248 -19.07 22.93 8.96
N ALA A 249 -19.99 22.30 8.25
CA ALA A 249 -20.63 21.06 8.69
C ALA A 249 -19.60 19.92 8.92
N ALA A 250 -18.54 19.85 8.11
CA ALA A 250 -17.47 18.88 8.28
C ALA A 250 -16.64 19.15 9.55
N ARG A 251 -16.29 20.42 9.82
CA ARG A 251 -15.60 20.80 11.08
C ARG A 251 -16.43 20.45 12.33
N ASP A 252 -17.73 20.73 12.29
CA ASP A 252 -18.63 20.39 13.41
C ASP A 252 -18.69 18.87 13.63
N ARG A 253 -18.82 18.09 12.56
CA ARG A 253 -18.78 16.62 12.64
C ARG A 253 -17.44 16.12 13.17
N ALA A 254 -16.32 16.68 12.71
CA ALA A 254 -14.99 16.32 13.19
C ALA A 254 -14.84 16.56 14.70
N ALA A 255 -15.29 17.73 15.18
CA ALA A 255 -15.27 18.07 16.59
C ALA A 255 -16.19 17.16 17.42
N ALA A 256 -17.37 16.83 16.92
CA ALA A 256 -18.30 15.91 17.58
C ALA A 256 -17.72 14.48 17.64
N LEU A 257 -17.13 14.00 16.54
CA LEU A 257 -16.45 12.70 16.45
C LEU A 257 -15.30 12.62 17.46
N ALA A 258 -14.44 13.63 17.48
CA ALA A 258 -13.30 13.68 18.39
C ALA A 258 -13.72 13.63 19.86
N ARG A 259 -14.73 14.41 20.24
CA ARG A 259 -15.27 14.39 21.61
C ARG A 259 -15.91 13.04 21.97
N ARG A 260 -16.70 12.48 21.05
CA ARG A 260 -17.46 11.23 21.30
C ARG A 260 -16.55 10.03 21.49
N TYR A 261 -15.49 9.92 20.73
CA TYR A 261 -14.61 8.75 20.72
C TYR A 261 -13.24 9.01 21.35
N GLY A 262 -13.01 10.20 21.93
CA GLY A 262 -11.74 10.52 22.55
C GLY A 262 -10.58 10.54 21.58
N ILE A 263 -10.81 10.97 20.31
CA ILE A 263 -9.74 11.08 19.32
C ILE A 263 -8.72 12.09 19.84
N ARG A 264 -7.47 11.64 19.97
CA ARG A 264 -6.38 12.49 20.44
C ARG A 264 -6.13 13.61 19.45
N THR A 265 -6.04 14.84 19.97
CA THR A 265 -5.59 16.00 19.22
C THR A 265 -4.31 16.55 19.86
N ILE A 266 -3.41 17.06 19.03
CA ILE A 266 -2.16 17.70 19.45
C ILE A 266 -2.00 19.04 18.74
N ASP A 267 -1.27 19.96 19.36
CA ASP A 267 -0.85 21.21 18.75
C ASP A 267 0.57 21.11 18.14
N HIS A 268 1.05 22.19 17.54
CA HIS A 268 2.40 22.26 16.97
C HIS A 268 3.50 22.13 18.02
N ALA A 269 3.27 22.55 19.28
CA ALA A 269 4.25 22.42 20.35
C ALA A 269 4.45 20.93 20.72
N ALA A 270 3.37 20.20 20.90
CA ALA A 270 3.40 18.76 21.15
C ALA A 270 4.00 17.98 19.95
N LEU A 271 3.71 18.39 18.71
CA LEU A 271 4.36 17.81 17.52
C LEU A 271 5.88 18.01 17.58
N ALA A 272 6.35 19.23 17.90
CA ALA A 272 7.78 19.53 18.00
C ALA A 272 8.45 18.71 19.11
N GLU A 273 7.79 18.52 20.25
CA GLU A 273 8.28 17.64 21.32
C GLU A 273 8.41 16.18 20.84
N TRP A 274 7.39 15.66 20.14
CA TRP A 274 7.43 14.31 19.61
C TRP A 274 8.52 14.11 18.54
N GLN A 275 8.76 15.12 17.72
CA GLN A 275 9.85 15.11 16.74
C GLN A 275 11.23 15.16 17.42
N ALA A 276 11.38 15.91 18.51
CA ALA A 276 12.61 15.93 19.30
C ALA A 276 12.92 14.56 19.96
N GLU A 277 11.90 13.74 20.20
CA GLU A 277 12.03 12.37 20.71
C GLU A 277 12.32 11.32 19.63
N ALA A 278 12.60 11.71 18.38
CA ALA A 278 12.78 10.78 17.24
C ALA A 278 13.83 9.68 17.48
N ALA A 279 14.83 9.92 18.34
CA ALA A 279 15.80 8.90 18.74
C ALA A 279 15.21 7.79 19.64
N ARG A 280 14.06 8.06 20.29
CA ARG A 280 13.41 7.14 21.26
C ARG A 280 12.15 6.49 20.70
N ARG A 281 11.35 7.26 19.95
CA ARG A 281 10.09 6.79 19.39
C ARG A 281 9.84 7.40 18.01
N THR A 282 9.41 6.56 17.08
CA THR A 282 9.05 6.97 15.72
C THR A 282 7.76 7.80 15.72
N THR A 283 7.75 8.89 14.97
CA THR A 283 6.56 9.69 14.68
C THR A 283 6.43 9.86 13.17
N TYR A 284 5.36 9.36 12.59
CA TYR A 284 5.01 9.61 11.19
C TYR A 284 4.12 10.85 11.11
N LEU A 285 4.46 11.77 10.23
CA LEU A 285 3.65 12.94 9.92
C LEU A 285 2.98 12.71 8.56
N LEU A 286 1.66 12.48 8.56
CA LEU A 286 0.91 11.99 7.40
C LEU A 286 -0.18 12.99 7.01
N ASP A 287 -0.07 13.55 5.82
CA ASP A 287 -1.07 14.43 5.24
C ASP A 287 -2.16 13.58 4.57
N VAL A 288 -3.37 13.62 5.14
CA VAL A 288 -4.49 12.77 4.72
C VAL A 288 -5.40 13.39 3.68
N ARG A 289 -5.04 14.55 3.15
CA ARG A 289 -5.71 15.24 2.06
C ARG A 289 -5.46 14.54 0.71
N THR A 290 -6.01 15.13 -0.36
CA THR A 290 -5.74 14.61 -1.71
C THR A 290 -4.28 14.84 -2.13
N PRO A 291 -3.75 14.05 -3.08
CA PRO A 291 -2.40 14.27 -3.61
C PRO A 291 -2.21 15.65 -4.24
N GLU A 292 -3.27 16.21 -4.86
CA GLU A 292 -3.26 17.53 -5.47
C GLU A 292 -3.14 18.64 -4.42
N GLU A 293 -3.92 18.54 -3.32
CA GLU A 293 -3.83 19.46 -2.19
C GLU A 293 -2.45 19.40 -1.52
N PHE A 294 -1.91 18.19 -1.34
CA PHE A 294 -0.54 18.01 -0.83
C PHE A 294 0.50 18.68 -1.72
N ALA A 295 0.43 18.45 -3.04
CA ALA A 295 1.38 19.03 -3.99
C ALA A 295 1.31 20.56 -4.06
N ALA A 296 0.12 21.13 -3.85
CA ALA A 296 -0.09 22.57 -3.81
C ALA A 296 0.50 23.23 -2.57
N GLY A 297 0.54 22.51 -1.44
CA GLY A 297 1.18 22.99 -0.21
C GLY A 297 0.98 22.04 0.96
N HIS A 298 2.07 21.63 1.61
CA HIS A 298 2.06 20.69 2.74
C HIS A 298 3.05 21.09 3.83
N LEU A 299 2.90 20.52 5.03
CA LEU A 299 3.85 20.75 6.11
C LEU A 299 5.20 20.11 5.78
N PRO A 300 6.34 20.80 5.99
CA PRO A 300 7.66 20.22 5.80
C PRO A 300 7.82 18.90 6.58
N GLY A 301 8.32 17.87 5.90
CA GLY A 301 8.51 16.54 6.47
C GLY A 301 7.24 15.69 6.57
N SER A 302 6.07 16.19 6.13
CA SER A 302 4.88 15.36 5.98
C SER A 302 4.94 14.52 4.70
N VAL A 303 4.24 13.40 4.71
CA VAL A 303 4.12 12.48 3.58
C VAL A 303 2.66 12.43 3.14
N SER A 304 2.42 12.50 1.82
CA SER A 304 1.07 12.33 1.26
C SER A 304 0.56 10.92 1.54
N ALA A 305 -0.54 10.84 2.28
CA ALA A 305 -1.17 9.59 2.71
C ALA A 305 -2.70 9.74 2.72
N PRO A 306 -3.36 9.83 1.56
CA PRO A 306 -4.80 10.04 1.47
C PRO A 306 -5.57 9.13 2.42
N GLY A 307 -6.40 9.70 3.32
CA GLY A 307 -6.88 9.01 4.52
C GLY A 307 -7.60 7.69 4.26
N GLY A 308 -8.38 7.59 3.18
CA GLY A 308 -9.04 6.34 2.80
C GLY A 308 -8.06 5.24 2.39
N GLN A 309 -6.97 5.60 1.71
CA GLN A 309 -5.89 4.67 1.34
C GLN A 309 -5.02 4.32 2.54
N LEU A 310 -4.77 5.29 3.41
CA LEU A 310 -4.02 5.08 4.64
C LEU A 310 -4.70 4.05 5.57
N VAL A 311 -6.01 4.12 5.74
CA VAL A 311 -6.77 3.11 6.52
C VAL A 311 -6.69 1.74 5.86
N GLN A 312 -6.78 1.67 4.53
CA GLN A 312 -6.76 0.41 3.80
C GLN A 312 -5.39 -0.27 3.82
N ALA A 313 -4.30 0.51 3.71
CA ALA A 313 -2.96 0.01 3.41
C ALA A 313 -1.90 0.74 4.24
N ILE A 314 -2.09 0.81 5.56
CA ILE A 314 -1.19 1.53 6.48
C ILE A 314 0.27 1.08 6.34
N ASP A 315 0.50 -0.17 6.01
CA ASP A 315 1.81 -0.78 5.74
C ASP A 315 2.60 -0.12 4.61
N ARG A 316 1.95 0.66 3.73
CA ARG A 316 2.63 1.47 2.72
C ARG A 316 3.26 2.75 3.28
N TRP A 317 2.81 3.24 4.43
CA TRP A 317 3.24 4.49 5.05
C TRP A 317 3.94 4.31 6.38
N GLY A 318 3.53 3.32 7.17
CA GLY A 318 4.06 3.03 8.49
C GLY A 318 4.44 1.57 8.65
N GLY A 319 5.74 1.27 8.62
CA GLY A 319 6.26 -0.09 8.80
C GLY A 319 6.55 -0.45 10.25
N THR A 320 6.49 0.51 11.19
CA THR A 320 6.87 0.32 12.59
C THR A 320 5.63 0.32 13.48
N ARG A 321 5.23 -0.84 13.98
CA ARG A 321 4.17 -0.96 15.01
C ARG A 321 4.63 -0.29 16.30
N GLY A 322 3.70 0.28 17.08
CA GLY A 322 4.02 1.03 18.29
C GLY A 322 4.48 2.49 18.07
N ALA A 323 4.67 2.90 16.81
CA ALA A 323 4.95 4.28 16.45
C ALA A 323 3.74 5.20 16.64
N ARG A 324 3.98 6.52 16.67
CA ARG A 324 2.95 7.57 16.65
C ARG A 324 2.61 7.94 15.22
N LEU A 325 1.33 8.14 14.95
CA LEU A 325 0.82 8.69 13.68
C LEU A 325 0.24 10.07 13.95
N VAL A 326 0.75 11.12 13.31
CA VAL A 326 0.20 12.47 13.35
C VAL A 326 -0.44 12.75 12.01
N LEU A 327 -1.76 12.98 12.01
CA LEU A 327 -2.56 13.17 10.81
C LEU A 327 -2.80 14.66 10.58
N VAL A 328 -2.51 15.10 9.36
CA VAL A 328 -2.58 16.51 8.92
C VAL A 328 -3.76 16.68 7.98
N ASP A 329 -4.64 17.65 8.27
CA ASP A 329 -5.81 18.00 7.47
C ASP A 329 -6.17 19.49 7.67
N ASP A 330 -6.75 20.14 6.68
CA ASP A 330 -7.14 21.55 6.73
C ASP A 330 -8.55 21.76 7.30
N HIS A 331 -9.43 20.76 7.19
CA HIS A 331 -10.80 20.80 7.71
C HIS A 331 -11.03 19.91 8.94
N GLY A 332 -10.05 19.12 9.34
CA GLY A 332 -10.08 18.23 10.49
C GLY A 332 -10.92 16.95 10.30
N MET A 333 -11.86 16.90 9.34
CA MET A 333 -12.77 15.76 9.19
C MET A 333 -12.07 14.51 8.66
N ARG A 334 -11.22 14.67 7.64
CA ARG A 334 -10.45 13.55 7.08
C ARG A 334 -9.49 12.97 8.12
N ALA A 335 -8.79 13.85 8.86
CA ALA A 335 -7.89 13.40 9.92
C ALA A 335 -8.65 12.74 11.08
N ALA A 336 -9.77 13.29 11.52
CA ALA A 336 -10.55 12.73 12.61
C ALA A 336 -11.10 11.33 12.29
N ILE A 337 -11.70 11.14 11.11
CA ILE A 337 -12.25 9.83 10.71
C ILE A 337 -11.12 8.81 10.44
N THR A 338 -9.99 9.26 9.90
CA THR A 338 -8.82 8.40 9.71
C THR A 338 -8.23 7.97 11.05
N ALA A 339 -8.07 8.89 12.01
CA ALA A 339 -7.62 8.57 13.37
C ALA A 339 -8.57 7.61 14.08
N TYR A 340 -9.89 7.80 13.91
CA TYR A 340 -10.92 6.91 14.44
C TYR A 340 -10.67 5.45 13.99
N TRP A 341 -10.40 5.21 12.71
CA TRP A 341 -10.16 3.87 12.19
C TRP A 341 -8.78 3.32 12.58
N LEU A 342 -7.73 4.13 12.47
CA LEU A 342 -6.36 3.69 12.78
C LEU A 342 -6.19 3.34 14.25
N SER A 343 -6.84 4.08 15.15
CA SER A 343 -6.82 3.75 16.60
C SER A 343 -7.45 2.39 16.87
N GLN A 344 -8.53 2.04 16.19
CA GLN A 344 -9.19 0.74 16.31
C GLN A 344 -8.37 -0.39 15.66
N LEU A 345 -7.58 -0.08 14.65
CA LEU A 345 -6.58 -0.98 14.05
C LEU A 345 -5.31 -1.15 14.92
N GLY A 346 -5.28 -0.53 16.11
CA GLY A 346 -4.20 -0.65 17.09
C GLY A 346 -3.02 0.30 16.88
N TRP A 347 -3.24 1.44 16.18
CA TRP A 347 -2.23 2.49 16.01
C TRP A 347 -2.42 3.63 17.01
N ASP A 348 -1.31 4.26 17.43
CA ASP A 348 -1.31 5.48 18.26
C ASP A 348 -1.46 6.71 17.37
N ALA A 349 -2.70 7.01 16.98
CA ALA A 349 -3.03 8.09 16.06
C ALA A 349 -3.49 9.36 16.78
N ALA A 350 -3.04 10.51 16.29
CA ALA A 350 -3.44 11.84 16.75
C ALA A 350 -3.68 12.78 15.56
N VAL A 351 -4.59 13.74 15.73
CA VAL A 351 -4.88 14.80 14.74
C VAL A 351 -4.11 16.06 15.12
N LEU A 352 -3.40 16.65 14.17
CA LEU A 352 -2.75 17.95 14.35
C LEU A 352 -3.79 19.07 14.19
N GLN A 353 -3.99 19.85 15.24
CA GLN A 353 -4.87 21.00 15.22
C GLN A 353 -4.22 22.18 14.47
N ASP A 354 -5.03 22.99 13.79
CA ASP A 354 -4.62 24.21 13.10
C ASP A 354 -3.35 24.01 12.23
N ALA A 355 -3.33 22.87 11.52
CA ALA A 355 -2.14 22.34 10.87
C ALA A 355 -1.49 23.34 9.90
N PHE A 356 -2.29 24.22 9.26
CA PHE A 356 -1.82 25.13 8.21
C PHE A 356 -1.77 26.61 8.61
N ASP A 357 -2.14 26.95 9.85
CA ASP A 357 -2.36 28.37 10.22
C ASP A 357 -1.09 29.20 10.39
N ARG A 358 0.10 28.61 10.54
CA ARG A 358 1.29 29.35 11.02
C ARG A 358 2.64 28.98 10.40
N GLN A 359 2.68 28.11 9.40
CA GLN A 359 3.97 27.63 8.88
C GLN A 359 4.12 27.90 7.37
N ALA A 360 5.37 28.12 6.95
CA ALA A 360 5.71 28.09 5.53
C ALA A 360 5.49 26.66 5.01
N LEU A 361 4.73 26.53 3.93
CA LEU A 361 4.44 25.24 3.32
C LEU A 361 5.53 24.86 2.31
N ALA A 362 5.86 23.60 2.25
CA ALA A 362 6.60 23.00 1.17
C ALA A 362 5.64 22.72 -0.01
N THR A 363 6.17 22.62 -1.22
CA THR A 363 5.42 22.32 -2.44
C THR A 363 6.08 21.20 -3.24
N GLY A 364 5.30 20.48 -4.02
CA GLY A 364 5.79 19.36 -4.83
C GLY A 364 5.90 18.05 -4.05
N PRO A 365 6.42 16.99 -4.66
CA PRO A 365 6.55 15.70 -3.99
C PRO A 365 7.75 15.74 -3.02
N GLU A 366 7.50 15.67 -1.71
CA GLU A 366 8.53 15.35 -0.72
C GLU A 366 8.55 13.84 -0.49
N ALA A 367 9.60 13.19 -0.95
CA ALA A 367 9.92 11.83 -0.52
C ALA A 367 11.38 11.80 -0.07
N PRO A 368 11.72 11.12 1.03
CA PRO A 368 13.11 10.85 1.36
C PRO A 368 13.76 10.17 0.15
N ARG A 369 14.81 10.79 -0.39
CA ARG A 369 15.54 10.17 -1.50
C ARG A 369 16.31 8.98 -0.97
N PRO A 370 16.17 7.78 -1.57
CA PRO A 370 16.97 6.63 -1.16
C PRO A 370 18.45 6.90 -1.41
N VAL A 371 19.29 6.35 -0.55
CA VAL A 371 20.74 6.31 -0.80
C VAL A 371 20.98 5.19 -1.81
N LEU A 372 21.27 5.56 -3.05
CA LEU A 372 21.54 4.63 -4.13
C LEU A 372 23.05 4.41 -4.30
N PRO A 373 23.48 3.23 -4.75
CA PRO A 373 24.85 2.97 -5.10
C PRO A 373 25.27 3.81 -6.32
N ASP A 374 26.55 4.18 -6.37
CA ASP A 374 27.16 4.74 -7.57
C ASP A 374 27.40 3.59 -8.57
N VAL A 375 26.77 3.66 -9.73
CA VAL A 375 26.85 2.63 -10.78
C VAL A 375 27.22 3.26 -12.12
N LEU A 376 27.88 2.49 -12.97
CA LEU A 376 28.18 2.94 -14.32
C LEU A 376 26.88 3.11 -15.11
N GLU A 377 26.66 4.32 -15.62
CA GLU A 377 25.55 4.60 -16.55
C GLU A 377 26.08 4.89 -17.96
N ILE A 378 25.48 4.24 -18.94
CA ILE A 378 25.80 4.43 -20.36
C ILE A 378 24.58 4.87 -21.16
N GLY A 379 24.79 5.65 -22.22
CA GLY A 379 23.72 6.08 -23.11
C GLY A 379 23.37 5.02 -24.15
N VAL A 380 22.22 5.20 -24.82
CA VAL A 380 21.72 4.26 -25.84
C VAL A 380 22.75 3.90 -26.94
N PRO A 381 23.54 4.85 -27.50
CA PRO A 381 24.57 4.50 -28.51
C PRO A 381 25.67 3.58 -27.95
N GLU A 382 26.13 3.82 -26.73
CA GLU A 382 27.13 2.99 -26.09
C GLU A 382 26.58 1.63 -25.68
N THR A 383 25.32 1.60 -25.23
CA THR A 383 24.57 0.35 -24.97
C THR A 383 24.57 -0.54 -26.21
N ALA A 384 24.18 0.01 -27.37
CA ALA A 384 24.18 -0.72 -28.62
C ALA A 384 25.60 -1.25 -28.96
N HIS A 385 26.62 -0.41 -28.83
CA HIS A 385 28.00 -0.83 -29.06
C HIS A 385 28.45 -1.98 -28.13
N TRP A 386 28.02 -1.98 -26.87
CA TRP A 386 28.33 -3.07 -25.94
C TRP A 386 27.65 -4.38 -26.34
N LEU A 387 26.38 -4.31 -26.76
CA LEU A 387 25.61 -5.48 -27.21
C LEU A 387 26.14 -6.03 -28.55
N ASP A 388 26.43 -5.18 -29.52
CA ASP A 388 27.04 -5.55 -30.81
C ASP A 388 28.41 -6.21 -30.62
N GLY A 389 29.13 -5.86 -29.54
CA GLY A 389 30.39 -6.44 -29.13
C GLY A 389 30.27 -7.76 -28.35
N GLY A 390 29.09 -8.37 -28.26
CA GLY A 390 28.83 -9.62 -27.54
C GLY A 390 28.59 -9.45 -26.03
N GLY A 391 28.19 -8.26 -25.61
CA GLY A 391 27.68 -8.01 -24.25
C GLY A 391 26.33 -8.68 -24.02
N ALA A 392 25.98 -8.93 -22.75
CA ALA A 392 24.69 -9.49 -22.36
C ALA A 392 23.72 -8.40 -21.91
N ALA A 393 22.42 -8.58 -22.24
CA ALA A 393 21.33 -7.73 -21.82
C ALA A 393 20.54 -8.37 -20.68
N VAL A 394 20.27 -7.61 -19.61
CA VAL A 394 19.44 -8.02 -18.48
C VAL A 394 18.34 -6.99 -18.29
N ALA A 395 17.09 -7.45 -18.19
CA ALA A 395 15.94 -6.58 -17.94
C ALA A 395 15.45 -6.73 -16.48
N ILE A 396 15.43 -5.61 -15.75
CA ILE A 396 14.91 -5.46 -14.40
C ILE A 396 13.59 -4.69 -14.48
N CYS A 397 12.51 -5.39 -14.68
CA CYS A 397 11.15 -4.86 -14.78
C CYS A 397 10.14 -5.90 -14.28
N ALA A 398 8.87 -5.51 -14.17
CA ALA A 398 7.82 -6.45 -13.81
C ALA A 398 7.75 -7.62 -14.80
N SER A 399 7.65 -8.85 -14.30
CA SER A 399 7.61 -10.07 -15.12
C SER A 399 6.46 -10.06 -16.16
N ALA A 400 5.34 -9.42 -15.82
CA ALA A 400 4.20 -9.26 -16.72
C ALA A 400 4.52 -8.32 -17.90
N GLU A 401 5.26 -7.24 -17.65
CA GLU A 401 5.68 -6.29 -18.67
C GLU A 401 6.74 -6.91 -19.58
N PHE A 402 7.71 -7.63 -19.02
CA PHE A 402 8.70 -8.36 -19.77
C PHE A 402 8.05 -9.33 -20.79
N ARG A 403 7.09 -10.12 -20.36
CA ARG A 403 6.35 -11.02 -21.27
C ARG A 403 5.67 -10.30 -22.41
N THR A 404 5.26 -9.05 -22.21
CA THR A 404 4.55 -8.26 -23.21
C THR A 404 5.49 -7.61 -24.21
N ALA A 405 6.56 -6.96 -23.73
CA ALA A 405 7.57 -6.31 -24.56
C ALA A 405 8.82 -5.99 -23.75
N HIS A 406 9.97 -6.47 -24.21
CA HIS A 406 11.29 -6.18 -23.62
C HIS A 406 12.34 -5.93 -24.72
N PRO A 407 13.50 -5.30 -24.38
CA PRO A 407 14.60 -5.19 -25.35
C PRO A 407 15.00 -6.56 -25.90
N GLU A 408 15.19 -6.65 -27.21
CA GLU A 408 15.56 -7.89 -27.90
C GLU A 408 16.79 -8.55 -27.25
N ASP A 409 16.78 -9.87 -27.14
CA ASP A 409 17.82 -10.70 -26.51
C ASP A 409 18.05 -10.42 -24.99
N ALA A 410 17.23 -9.61 -24.33
CA ALA A 410 17.37 -9.39 -22.89
C ALA A 410 16.84 -10.58 -22.08
N VAL A 411 17.59 -10.96 -21.03
CA VAL A 411 17.15 -11.96 -20.06
C VAL A 411 16.46 -11.26 -18.89
N TRP A 412 15.26 -11.72 -18.57
CA TRP A 412 14.57 -11.21 -17.36
C TRP A 412 15.31 -11.58 -16.09
N ALA A 413 15.39 -10.63 -15.15
CA ALA A 413 15.93 -10.89 -13.83
C ALA A 413 15.19 -10.09 -12.75
N ILE A 414 15.21 -10.62 -11.55
CA ILE A 414 14.73 -9.95 -10.36
C ILE A 414 15.83 -9.98 -9.29
N ARG A 415 16.02 -8.87 -8.60
CA ARG A 415 17.18 -8.63 -7.74
C ARG A 415 17.48 -9.76 -6.75
N PRO A 416 16.53 -10.38 -6.01
CA PRO A 416 16.83 -11.47 -5.08
C PRO A 416 17.31 -12.76 -5.76
N ARG A 417 17.20 -12.87 -7.09
CA ARG A 417 17.56 -14.08 -7.86
C ARG A 417 18.59 -13.84 -8.97
N LEU A 418 19.41 -12.79 -8.86
CA LEU A 418 20.46 -12.50 -9.84
C LEU A 418 21.49 -13.62 -9.99
N ASP A 419 21.71 -14.39 -8.94
CA ASP A 419 22.57 -15.59 -8.92
C ASP A 419 22.04 -16.74 -9.80
N ARG A 420 20.76 -16.70 -10.20
CA ARG A 420 20.12 -17.67 -11.11
C ARG A 420 20.24 -17.31 -12.58
N LEU A 421 20.81 -16.14 -12.90
CA LEU A 421 21.07 -15.79 -14.30
C LEU A 421 21.95 -16.85 -14.99
N PRO A 422 21.74 -17.08 -16.29
CA PRO A 422 22.56 -18.01 -17.07
C PRO A 422 24.06 -17.71 -16.91
N ALA A 423 24.87 -18.75 -16.81
CA ALA A 423 26.31 -18.58 -16.70
C ALA A 423 26.93 -17.82 -17.88
N SER A 424 26.31 -17.87 -19.07
CA SER A 424 26.69 -17.06 -20.24
C SER A 424 26.52 -15.56 -19.97
N VAL A 425 25.48 -15.15 -19.25
CA VAL A 425 25.25 -13.75 -18.85
C VAL A 425 26.27 -13.33 -17.79
N LEU A 426 26.41 -14.09 -16.69
CA LEU A 426 27.33 -13.77 -15.60
C LEU A 426 28.80 -13.73 -16.02
N ARG A 427 29.17 -14.48 -17.08
CA ARG A 427 30.52 -14.51 -17.66
C ARG A 427 30.70 -13.61 -18.89
N ALA A 428 29.68 -12.87 -19.26
CA ALA A 428 29.77 -11.96 -20.40
C ALA A 428 30.86 -10.89 -20.16
N SER A 429 31.53 -10.47 -21.22
CA SER A 429 32.57 -9.45 -21.17
C SER A 429 32.05 -8.10 -20.70
N ARG A 430 30.75 -7.85 -20.88
CA ARG A 430 30.01 -6.65 -20.47
C ARG A 430 28.56 -7.03 -20.24
N ILE A 431 27.92 -6.41 -19.24
CA ILE A 431 26.50 -6.61 -18.96
C ILE A 431 25.80 -5.25 -18.97
N VAL A 432 24.68 -5.18 -19.67
CA VAL A 432 23.82 -3.99 -19.72
C VAL A 432 22.53 -4.29 -18.96
N VAL A 433 22.18 -3.42 -18.00
CA VAL A 433 20.95 -3.50 -17.23
C VAL A 433 19.93 -2.49 -17.79
N PHE A 434 18.85 -2.99 -18.32
CA PHE A 434 17.65 -2.23 -18.67
C PHE A 434 16.69 -2.25 -17.49
N ALA A 435 16.21 -1.09 -17.04
CA ALA A 435 15.23 -1.02 -15.96
C ALA A 435 14.10 -0.04 -16.32
N ASP A 436 12.91 -0.30 -15.80
CA ASP A 436 11.76 0.61 -15.82
C ASP A 436 11.84 1.65 -14.69
N ASP A 437 12.43 1.26 -13.55
CA ASP A 437 12.71 2.12 -12.39
C ASP A 437 14.23 2.28 -12.21
N ALA A 438 14.70 3.51 -12.33
CA ALA A 438 16.13 3.82 -12.27
C ALA A 438 16.78 3.41 -10.93
N ALA A 439 16.06 3.55 -9.82
CA ALA A 439 16.57 3.18 -8.51
C ALA A 439 16.67 1.66 -8.36
N ALA A 440 15.65 0.91 -8.78
CA ALA A 440 15.69 -0.55 -8.81
C ALA A 440 16.79 -1.06 -9.74
N GLY A 441 16.97 -0.42 -10.90
CA GLY A 441 18.04 -0.74 -11.84
C GLY A 441 19.44 -0.53 -11.25
N ALA A 442 19.67 0.57 -10.55
CA ALA A 442 20.95 0.84 -9.88
C ALA A 442 21.25 -0.18 -8.78
N LEU A 443 20.25 -0.52 -7.95
CA LEU A 443 20.39 -1.51 -6.89
C LEU A 443 20.69 -2.90 -7.46
N ALA A 444 19.98 -3.32 -8.51
CA ALA A 444 20.20 -4.59 -9.17
C ALA A 444 21.58 -4.64 -9.86
N ALA A 445 22.00 -3.56 -10.52
CA ALA A 445 23.31 -3.49 -11.16
C ALA A 445 24.47 -3.58 -10.15
N ALA A 446 24.32 -2.95 -8.98
CA ALA A 446 25.32 -3.07 -7.91
C ALA A 446 25.44 -4.49 -7.37
N ASP A 447 24.30 -5.18 -7.12
CA ASP A 447 24.30 -6.57 -6.68
C ASP A 447 24.83 -7.50 -7.80
N LEU A 448 24.48 -7.23 -9.06
CA LEU A 448 24.95 -8.01 -10.20
C LEU A 448 26.47 -7.86 -10.43
N ALA A 449 27.02 -6.68 -10.16
CA ALA A 449 28.47 -6.45 -10.26
C ALA A 449 29.29 -7.28 -9.28
N GLU A 450 28.69 -7.73 -8.16
CA GLU A 450 29.33 -8.67 -7.19
C GLU A 450 29.40 -10.10 -7.76
N LEU A 451 28.56 -10.46 -8.75
CA LEU A 451 28.44 -11.80 -9.33
C LEU A 451 29.06 -11.91 -10.73
N ALA A 452 29.11 -10.80 -11.44
CA ALA A 452 29.54 -10.73 -12.84
C ALA A 452 31.07 -10.80 -13.00
N SER A 453 31.54 -11.39 -14.09
CA SER A 453 32.96 -11.40 -14.46
C SER A 453 33.41 -10.12 -15.18
N GLY A 454 32.51 -9.41 -15.83
CA GLY A 454 32.75 -8.19 -16.59
C GLY A 454 32.06 -6.97 -15.97
N PRO A 455 32.33 -5.76 -16.48
CA PRO A 455 31.67 -4.54 -16.03
C PRO A 455 30.15 -4.61 -16.29
N VAL A 456 29.41 -4.05 -15.33
CA VAL A 456 27.96 -3.91 -15.38
C VAL A 456 27.59 -2.43 -15.51
N ALA A 457 26.74 -2.08 -16.47
CA ALA A 457 26.27 -0.72 -16.67
C ALA A 457 24.73 -0.66 -16.76
N VAL A 458 24.15 0.41 -16.23
CA VAL A 458 22.72 0.72 -16.37
C VAL A 458 22.51 1.62 -17.59
N VAL A 459 21.47 1.35 -18.36
CA VAL A 459 21.07 2.21 -19.49
C VAL A 459 20.46 3.49 -18.93
N ARG A 460 21.05 4.64 -19.26
CA ARG A 460 20.49 5.94 -18.89
C ARG A 460 19.12 6.14 -19.51
N GLY A 461 18.10 6.37 -18.68
CA GLY A 461 16.70 6.44 -19.10
C GLY A 461 16.05 5.08 -19.37
N GLY A 462 16.74 3.99 -19.04
CA GLY A 462 16.20 2.63 -18.96
C GLY A 462 15.57 2.10 -20.25
N ILE A 463 14.55 1.27 -20.06
CA ILE A 463 13.75 0.64 -21.14
C ILE A 463 13.10 1.69 -22.04
N ASP A 464 12.61 2.80 -21.47
CA ASP A 464 11.93 3.85 -22.23
C ASP A 464 12.86 4.61 -23.16
N ALA A 465 14.09 4.90 -22.73
CA ALA A 465 15.08 5.54 -23.63
C ALA A 465 15.47 4.63 -24.81
N TRP A 466 15.56 3.32 -24.56
CA TRP A 466 15.81 2.32 -25.60
C TRP A 466 14.66 2.30 -26.62
N ARG A 467 13.42 2.29 -26.14
CA ARG A 467 12.21 2.34 -26.97
C ARG A 467 12.10 3.64 -27.77
N ALA A 468 12.33 4.78 -27.12
CA ALA A 468 12.28 6.10 -27.78
C ALA A 468 13.33 6.26 -28.88
N ALA A 469 14.46 5.55 -28.78
CA ALA A 469 15.49 5.51 -29.81
C ALA A 469 15.17 4.55 -30.99
N GLY A 470 13.98 3.95 -31.04
CA GLY A 470 13.55 3.04 -32.09
C GLY A 470 14.33 1.72 -32.14
N ARG A 471 14.89 1.30 -30.99
CA ARG A 471 15.64 0.07 -30.87
C ARG A 471 14.72 -1.15 -30.79
N PRO A 472 15.20 -2.36 -31.17
CA PRO A 472 14.35 -3.54 -31.27
C PRO A 472 13.82 -3.99 -29.90
N PHE A 473 12.57 -4.48 -29.95
CA PHE A 473 11.84 -5.11 -28.86
C PHE A 473 11.24 -6.42 -29.33
N GLU A 474 11.12 -7.35 -28.41
CA GLU A 474 10.43 -8.62 -28.62
C GLU A 474 9.43 -8.90 -27.49
N ALA A 475 8.57 -9.91 -27.69
CA ALA A 475 7.63 -10.40 -26.71
C ALA A 475 7.93 -11.86 -26.40
N SER A 476 7.89 -12.23 -25.11
CA SER A 476 8.13 -13.59 -24.65
C SER A 476 6.99 -14.07 -23.73
N PRO A 477 5.80 -14.41 -24.27
CA PRO A 477 4.59 -14.68 -23.46
C PRO A 477 4.73 -15.80 -22.44
N GLY A 478 5.71 -16.69 -22.58
CA GLY A 478 5.98 -17.82 -21.70
C GLY A 478 7.24 -17.68 -20.84
N ASP A 479 8.00 -16.58 -21.01
CA ASP A 479 9.25 -16.33 -20.31
C ASP A 479 9.20 -15.00 -19.55
N PRO A 480 9.55 -14.95 -18.23
CA PRO A 480 9.89 -16.08 -17.36
C PRO A 480 8.69 -17.01 -17.12
N PRO A 481 8.92 -18.31 -16.85
CA PRO A 481 7.84 -19.24 -16.50
C PRO A 481 7.16 -18.82 -15.20
N ASP A 482 5.88 -19.18 -15.03
CA ASP A 482 5.07 -18.75 -13.86
C ASP A 482 5.71 -19.08 -12.51
N SER A 483 6.46 -20.19 -12.42
CA SER A 483 7.19 -20.59 -11.22
C SER A 483 8.33 -19.63 -10.83
N GLU A 484 8.79 -18.80 -11.74
CA GLU A 484 9.87 -17.81 -11.50
C GLU A 484 9.36 -16.39 -11.27
N ARG A 485 8.09 -16.13 -11.57
CA ARG A 485 7.45 -14.82 -11.43
C ARG A 485 7.10 -14.52 -9.96
N ILE A 486 8.10 -14.39 -9.13
CA ILE A 486 7.92 -14.14 -7.69
C ILE A 486 7.40 -12.73 -7.37
N ASP A 487 7.45 -11.81 -8.31
CA ASP A 487 6.86 -10.48 -8.27
C ASP A 487 5.35 -10.47 -8.56
N TYR A 488 4.82 -11.54 -9.17
CA TYR A 488 3.45 -11.57 -9.67
C TYR A 488 2.49 -12.23 -8.68
N VAL A 489 1.44 -11.49 -8.33
CA VAL A 489 0.42 -11.96 -7.39
C VAL A 489 -0.59 -12.85 -8.11
N PHE A 490 -0.40 -14.17 -8.08
CA PHE A 490 -1.31 -15.14 -8.69
C PHE A 490 -2.62 -15.31 -7.93
N TRP A 491 -2.64 -14.99 -6.65
CA TRP A 491 -3.82 -15.21 -5.83
C TRP A 491 -5.00 -14.36 -6.30
N ASN A 492 -6.07 -15.03 -6.69
CA ASN A 492 -7.26 -14.42 -7.30
C ASN A 492 -6.93 -13.53 -8.53
N HIS A 493 -6.07 -14.06 -9.39
CA HIS A 493 -5.70 -13.42 -10.65
C HIS A 493 -6.94 -13.05 -11.48
N ASP A 494 -6.88 -11.91 -12.16
CA ASP A 494 -7.95 -11.37 -13.03
C ASP A 494 -9.33 -11.14 -12.37
N ARG A 495 -9.42 -11.14 -11.04
CA ARG A 495 -10.69 -10.84 -10.36
C ARG A 495 -11.28 -9.48 -10.74
N HIS A 496 -10.46 -8.54 -11.21
CA HIS A 496 -10.91 -7.23 -11.68
C HIS A 496 -11.16 -7.19 -13.20
N ASP A 497 -10.74 -8.21 -13.94
CA ASP A 497 -10.72 -8.25 -15.40
C ASP A 497 -11.68 -9.31 -15.98
N GLY A 498 -12.60 -9.85 -15.16
CA GLY A 498 -13.70 -10.70 -15.64
C GLY A 498 -13.64 -12.15 -15.21
N ASN A 499 -12.65 -12.55 -14.42
CA ASN A 499 -12.61 -13.89 -13.83
C ASN A 499 -13.64 -14.02 -12.69
N HIS A 500 -14.86 -14.49 -13.01
CA HIS A 500 -15.96 -14.63 -12.06
C HIS A 500 -15.68 -15.64 -10.94
N GLU A 501 -14.89 -16.68 -11.20
CA GLU A 501 -14.49 -17.64 -10.17
C GLU A 501 -13.57 -16.99 -9.14
N ALA A 502 -12.56 -16.27 -9.60
CA ALA A 502 -11.66 -15.50 -8.75
C ALA A 502 -12.39 -14.42 -7.94
N MET A 503 -13.41 -13.75 -8.54
CA MET A 503 -14.26 -12.79 -7.81
C MET A 503 -15.01 -13.47 -6.67
N ARG A 504 -15.67 -14.62 -6.93
CA ARG A 504 -16.41 -15.36 -5.90
C ARG A 504 -15.48 -15.90 -4.81
N ALA A 505 -14.32 -16.42 -5.19
CA ALA A 505 -13.33 -16.92 -4.25
C ALA A 505 -12.82 -15.80 -3.34
N TYR A 506 -12.51 -14.63 -3.92
CA TYR A 506 -12.06 -13.46 -3.17
C TYR A 506 -13.11 -12.95 -2.17
N LEU A 507 -14.36 -12.79 -2.62
CA LEU A 507 -15.45 -12.28 -1.75
C LEU A 507 -15.78 -13.26 -0.62
N ARG A 508 -15.75 -14.59 -0.86
CA ARG A 508 -15.89 -15.59 0.21
C ARG A 508 -14.76 -15.50 1.21
N TRP A 509 -13.51 -15.43 0.73
CA TRP A 509 -12.35 -15.33 1.59
C TRP A 509 -12.39 -14.07 2.48
N GLU A 510 -12.79 -12.90 1.95
CA GLU A 510 -12.94 -11.69 2.78
C GLU A 510 -13.91 -11.94 3.94
N THR A 511 -15.06 -12.58 3.71
CA THR A 511 -16.07 -12.87 4.75
C THR A 511 -15.61 -13.90 5.79
N GLU A 512 -14.64 -14.75 5.48
CA GLU A 512 -14.08 -15.75 6.38
C GLU A 512 -12.95 -15.20 7.27
N LEU A 513 -12.36 -14.05 6.91
CA LEU A 513 -11.23 -13.43 7.60
C LEU A 513 -11.44 -13.23 9.11
N PRO A 514 -12.61 -12.80 9.64
CA PRO A 514 -12.78 -12.66 11.08
C PRO A 514 -12.46 -13.91 11.87
N GLY A 515 -12.87 -15.09 11.36
CA GLY A 515 -12.56 -16.38 11.97
C GLY A 515 -11.07 -16.73 11.94
N GLU A 516 -10.38 -16.39 10.84
CA GLU A 516 -8.93 -16.62 10.72
C GLU A 516 -8.14 -15.70 11.63
N ILE A 517 -8.52 -14.42 11.71
CA ILE A 517 -7.91 -13.43 12.61
C ILE A 517 -8.11 -13.82 14.08
N ALA A 518 -9.28 -14.33 14.45
CA ALA A 518 -9.52 -14.79 15.81
C ALA A 518 -8.62 -15.98 16.18
N ARG A 519 -8.33 -16.87 15.23
CA ARG A 519 -7.38 -17.98 15.44
C ARG A 519 -5.93 -17.50 15.54
N ASP A 520 -5.54 -16.49 14.77
CA ASP A 520 -4.20 -15.90 14.86
C ASP A 520 -3.96 -15.18 16.20
N GLY A 521 -4.95 -14.43 16.69
CA GLY A 521 -4.95 -13.77 17.99
C GLY A 521 -4.00 -12.57 18.13
N GLN A 522 -3.37 -12.09 17.03
CA GLN A 522 -2.41 -10.98 17.07
C GLN A 522 -2.89 -9.67 16.44
N ALA A 523 -4.09 -9.62 15.89
CA ALA A 523 -4.59 -8.44 15.17
C ALA A 523 -4.59 -7.16 16.02
N GLY A 524 -4.88 -7.27 17.32
CA GLY A 524 -4.87 -6.15 18.26
C GLY A 524 -5.99 -5.13 18.00
N PHE A 525 -7.04 -5.50 17.26
CA PHE A 525 -8.18 -4.62 16.98
C PHE A 525 -8.97 -4.29 18.24
N ARG A 526 -9.42 -3.04 18.36
CA ARG A 526 -10.20 -2.54 19.51
C ARG A 526 -11.33 -1.66 19.01
N LEU A 527 -12.50 -2.26 18.80
CA LEU A 527 -13.66 -1.47 18.41
C LEU A 527 -14.11 -0.52 19.52
N TYR A 528 -14.47 0.70 19.15
CA TYR A 528 -15.20 1.58 20.05
C TYR A 528 -16.59 1.00 20.31
N PRO A 529 -17.10 1.09 21.55
CA PRO A 529 -18.41 0.55 21.88
C PRO A 529 -19.49 1.23 21.04
N ARG A 530 -20.52 0.45 20.64
CA ARG A 530 -21.74 1.03 20.09
C ARG A 530 -22.28 2.05 21.08
N SER A 531 -22.54 3.26 20.62
CA SER A 531 -23.33 4.19 21.42
C SER A 531 -24.76 3.68 21.49
N ALA A 532 -25.26 3.58 22.72
CA ALA A 532 -26.65 3.31 22.99
C ALA A 532 -27.55 4.39 22.39
#